data_8e81f05e6914aa5d6550c641d9a52ea6
#
_entry.id   8e81f05e6914aa5d6550c641d9a52ea6
#
_cell.length_a   1.000
_cell.length_b   1.000
_cell.length_c   1.000
_cell.angle_alpha   90.00
_cell.angle_beta   90.00
_cell.angle_gamma   90.00
#
_symmetry.space_group_name_H-M   'P 1'
#
loop_
_entity.id
_entity.type
_entity.pdbx_description
1 polymer ?
#
loop_
_entity_poly.entity_id
_entity_poly.type
_entity_poly.pdbx_seq_one_letter_code
_entity_poly.pdbx_strand_id
1 'polypeptide(L)'
;MQVLMPAGWDAPIGYANGIAVDAGRIVFIAGQVGWNAQQKFESEDIAPQFEQALKNLLAVLAQAGGEAKHICRITAYCCDKPGYLAARAQIGKAWRALMGKHFPAMSMIFVSDLLDDP
;
A
#
# COMPACT_ATOMS: atom_id res chain seq x y z
N MET A 1 10.26 15.11 5.36
CA MET A 1 8.96 14.44 5.56
C MET A 1 8.70 14.34 7.05
N GLN A 2 7.54 14.76 7.47
CA GLN A 2 7.16 14.81 8.88
C GLN A 2 5.87 14.00 9.09
N VAL A 3 5.90 13.06 10.03
CA VAL A 3 4.72 12.32 10.45
C VAL A 3 3.92 13.19 11.40
N LEU A 4 2.62 13.37 11.13
CA LEU A 4 1.75 14.23 11.90
C LEU A 4 0.94 13.37 12.89
N MET A 5 1.07 13.70 14.17
CA MET A 5 0.39 12.97 15.24
C MET A 5 -0.14 13.97 16.27
N PRO A 6 -1.48 14.19 16.31
CA PRO A 6 -2.05 15.08 17.32
C PRO A 6 -1.77 14.58 18.75
N ALA A 7 -1.47 15.50 19.64
CA ALA A 7 -1.21 15.17 21.05
C ALA A 7 -2.47 14.57 21.68
N GLY A 8 -2.29 13.50 22.44
CA GLY A 8 -3.40 12.84 23.14
C GLY A 8 -4.15 11.81 22.33
N TRP A 9 -3.84 11.65 21.04
CA TRP A 9 -4.46 10.61 20.22
C TRP A 9 -3.75 9.29 20.46
N ASP A 10 -4.50 8.20 20.37
CA ASP A 10 -3.90 6.86 20.39
C ASP A 10 -3.01 6.67 19.16
N ALA A 11 -1.92 5.92 19.34
CA ALA A 11 -0.99 5.67 18.26
C ALA A 11 -1.67 4.86 17.13
N PRO A 12 -1.55 5.31 15.87
CA PRO A 12 -2.10 4.54 14.75
C PRO A 12 -1.30 3.25 14.54
N ILE A 13 -2.00 2.20 14.11
CA ILE A 13 -1.39 0.89 13.85
C ILE A 13 -1.47 0.60 12.35
N GLY A 14 -0.29 0.51 11.71
CA GLY A 14 -0.20 0.18 10.29
C GLY A 14 -0.43 1.35 9.33
N TYR A 15 -0.50 2.59 9.85
CA TYR A 15 -0.67 3.79 9.03
C TYR A 15 -0.17 5.01 9.80
N ALA A 16 0.04 6.12 9.10
CA ALA A 16 0.20 7.44 9.71
C ALA A 16 -1.09 8.23 9.56
N ASN A 17 -1.45 9.05 10.55
CA ASN A 17 -2.61 9.94 10.46
C ASN A 17 -2.44 10.99 9.38
N GLY A 18 -1.23 11.49 9.22
CA GLY A 18 -0.89 12.44 8.18
C GLY A 18 0.60 12.52 7.99
N ILE A 19 1.01 13.01 6.83
CA ILE A 19 2.41 13.23 6.50
C ILE A 19 2.53 14.58 5.82
N ALA A 20 3.44 15.43 6.33
CA ALA A 20 3.80 16.68 5.69
C ALA A 20 5.11 16.48 4.93
N VAL A 21 5.15 17.02 3.72
CA VAL A 21 6.35 16.97 2.88
C VAL A 21 6.73 18.38 2.45
N ASP A 22 8.02 18.62 2.29
CA ASP A 22 8.53 19.87 1.73
C ASP A 22 8.47 19.80 0.20
N ALA A 23 8.75 20.93 -0.44
CA ALA A 23 8.78 21.02 -1.89
C ALA A 23 9.75 20.00 -2.50
N GLY A 24 9.34 19.39 -3.58
CA GLY A 24 10.13 18.39 -4.29
C GLY A 24 9.36 17.89 -5.50
N ARG A 25 9.87 16.81 -6.10
CA ARG A 25 9.21 16.20 -7.24
C ARG A 25 8.05 15.31 -6.77
N ILE A 26 6.88 15.53 -7.37
CA ILE A 26 5.69 14.72 -7.07
C ILE A 26 5.57 13.65 -8.16
N VAL A 27 5.34 12.41 -7.73
CA VAL A 27 5.13 11.26 -8.62
C VAL A 27 3.73 10.72 -8.36
N PHE A 28 2.93 10.63 -9.41
CA PHE A 28 1.62 10.00 -9.36
C PHE A 28 1.71 8.59 -9.92
N ILE A 29 1.24 7.61 -9.16
CA ILE A 29 1.27 6.21 -9.55
C ILE A 29 -0.17 5.75 -9.73
N ALA A 30 -0.45 5.17 -10.90
CA ALA A 30 -1.76 4.58 -11.17
C ALA A 30 -2.04 3.41 -10.23
N GLY A 31 -3.30 3.05 -10.08
CA GLY A 31 -3.66 1.89 -9.29
C GLY A 31 -2.94 0.65 -9.79
N GLN A 32 -2.30 -0.06 -8.86
CA GLN A 32 -1.59 -1.30 -9.12
C GLN A 32 -2.40 -2.46 -8.57
N VAL A 33 -2.51 -3.53 -9.34
CA VAL A 33 -3.17 -4.76 -8.93
C VAL A 33 -2.14 -5.88 -8.73
N GLY A 34 -2.57 -6.98 -8.16
CA GLY A 34 -1.67 -8.07 -7.80
C GLY A 34 -1.29 -9.00 -8.94
N TRP A 35 -1.04 -8.46 -10.13
CA TRP A 35 -0.60 -9.24 -11.27
C TRP A 35 0.89 -9.07 -11.55
N ASN A 36 1.47 -10.00 -12.31
CA ASN A 36 2.88 -9.97 -12.66
C ASN A 36 3.16 -9.03 -13.84
N ALA A 37 4.41 -8.99 -14.31
CA ALA A 37 4.82 -8.11 -15.40
C ALA A 37 4.10 -8.40 -16.73
N GLN A 38 3.50 -9.57 -16.90
CA GLN A 38 2.72 -9.95 -18.07
C GLN A 38 1.21 -9.75 -17.86
N GLN A 39 0.83 -9.03 -16.80
CA GLN A 39 -0.55 -8.75 -16.43
C GLN A 39 -1.35 -10.02 -16.14
N LYS A 40 -0.72 -10.99 -15.47
CA LYS A 40 -1.35 -12.24 -15.07
C LYS A 40 -1.34 -12.39 -13.57
N PHE A 41 -2.50 -12.70 -12.99
CA PHE A 41 -2.59 -13.01 -11.56
C PHE A 41 -2.03 -14.40 -11.31
N GLU A 42 -1.08 -14.49 -10.38
CA GLU A 42 -0.48 -15.77 -9.98
C GLU A 42 -1.18 -16.40 -8.78
N SER A 43 -2.09 -15.67 -8.15
CA SER A 43 -2.84 -16.14 -6.98
C SER A 43 -4.20 -15.46 -6.90
N GLU A 44 -5.18 -16.19 -6.38
CA GLU A 44 -6.50 -15.66 -6.04
C GLU A 44 -6.57 -15.20 -4.59
N ASP A 45 -5.52 -15.45 -3.80
CA ASP A 45 -5.48 -15.11 -2.38
C ASP A 45 -5.09 -13.65 -2.17
N ILE A 46 -5.68 -13.03 -1.15
CA ILE A 46 -5.50 -11.61 -0.85
C ILE A 46 -4.05 -11.28 -0.50
N ALA A 47 -3.41 -12.06 0.37
CA ALA A 47 -2.06 -11.73 0.82
C ALA A 47 -1.02 -11.73 -0.31
N PRO A 48 -0.94 -12.74 -1.17
CA PRO A 48 -0.06 -12.68 -2.34
C PRO A 48 -0.39 -11.58 -3.31
N GLN A 49 -1.68 -11.27 -3.53
CA GLN A 49 -2.09 -10.17 -4.40
C GLN A 49 -1.66 -8.82 -3.82
N PHE A 50 -1.85 -8.62 -2.53
CA PHE A 50 -1.42 -7.39 -1.85
C PHE A 50 0.10 -7.21 -1.99
N GLU A 51 0.85 -8.26 -1.71
CA GLU A 51 2.31 -8.24 -1.83
C GLU A 51 2.75 -7.90 -3.25
N GLN A 52 2.15 -8.52 -4.26
CA GLN A 52 2.49 -8.26 -5.65
C GLN A 52 2.11 -6.84 -6.08
N ALA A 53 0.95 -6.35 -5.68
CA ALA A 53 0.54 -4.97 -5.96
C ALA A 53 1.52 -3.97 -5.36
N LEU A 54 1.96 -4.21 -4.13
CA LEU A 54 2.93 -3.34 -3.46
C LEU A 54 4.30 -3.39 -4.16
N LYS A 55 4.75 -4.57 -4.58
CA LYS A 55 5.97 -4.70 -5.39
C LYS A 55 5.87 -3.93 -6.70
N ASN A 56 4.72 -3.98 -7.36
CA ASN A 56 4.48 -3.26 -8.61
C ASN A 56 4.55 -1.74 -8.39
N LEU A 57 3.93 -1.26 -7.32
CA LEU A 57 3.97 0.15 -6.94
C LEU A 57 5.41 0.61 -6.71
N LEU A 58 6.18 -0.17 -5.98
CA LEU A 58 7.59 0.15 -5.71
C LEU A 58 8.44 0.12 -6.99
N ALA A 59 8.15 -0.79 -7.90
CA ALA A 59 8.84 -0.87 -9.19
C ALA A 59 8.59 0.38 -10.04
N VAL A 60 7.35 0.88 -10.07
CA VAL A 60 7.01 2.12 -10.78
C VAL A 60 7.71 3.31 -10.12
N LEU A 61 7.67 3.39 -8.79
CA LEU A 61 8.32 4.46 -8.04
C LEU A 61 9.83 4.48 -8.28
N ALA A 62 10.46 3.32 -8.39
CA ALA A 62 11.89 3.20 -8.64
C ALA A 62 12.32 3.83 -9.99
N GLN A 63 11.42 3.85 -10.98
CA GLN A 63 11.68 4.53 -12.26
C GLN A 63 11.87 6.05 -12.09
N ALA A 64 11.30 6.61 -11.05
CA ALA A 64 11.48 8.03 -10.70
C ALA A 64 12.62 8.24 -9.69
N GLY A 65 13.34 7.18 -9.34
CA GLY A 65 14.40 7.24 -8.34
C GLY A 65 13.90 7.22 -6.91
N GLY A 66 12.62 6.89 -6.68
CA GLY A 66 12.03 6.86 -5.36
C GLY A 66 12.17 5.50 -4.67
N GLU A 67 12.01 5.54 -3.37
CA GLU A 67 12.05 4.36 -2.49
C GLU A 67 10.81 4.35 -1.60
N ALA A 68 10.59 3.24 -0.91
CA ALA A 68 9.44 3.06 -0.02
C ALA A 68 9.26 4.23 0.96
N LYS A 69 10.34 4.74 1.53
CA LYS A 69 10.30 5.85 2.49
C LYS A 69 9.76 7.17 1.91
N HIS A 70 9.70 7.28 0.59
CA HIS A 70 9.19 8.49 -0.08
C HIS A 70 7.68 8.46 -0.30
N ILE A 71 7.03 7.35 0.01
CA ILE A 71 5.58 7.23 -0.16
C ILE A 71 4.88 8.01 0.94
N CYS A 72 4.03 8.96 0.56
CA CYS A 72 3.33 9.83 1.50
C CYS A 72 1.90 9.36 1.73
N ARG A 73 1.24 8.80 0.73
CA ARG A 73 -0.16 8.39 0.80
C ARG A 73 -0.41 7.17 -0.06
N ILE A 74 -1.18 6.24 0.51
CA ILE A 74 -1.72 5.08 -0.21
C ILE A 74 -3.22 5.00 0.06
N THR A 75 -3.99 4.77 -1.00
CA THR A 75 -5.37 4.32 -0.87
C THR A 75 -5.44 2.92 -1.44
N ALA A 76 -5.90 1.98 -0.63
CA ALA A 76 -6.05 0.59 -1.04
C ALA A 76 -7.53 0.24 -1.19
N TYR A 77 -7.87 -0.45 -2.26
CA TYR A 77 -9.23 -0.92 -2.53
C TYR A 77 -9.23 -2.44 -2.54
N CYS A 78 -10.17 -3.02 -1.83
CA CYS A 78 -10.31 -4.47 -1.72
C CYS A 78 -11.78 -4.84 -1.86
N CYS A 79 -12.07 -5.94 -2.55
CA CYS A 79 -13.45 -6.42 -2.72
C CYS A 79 -13.76 -7.67 -1.89
N ASP A 80 -12.88 -8.03 -0.95
CA ASP A 80 -13.07 -9.18 -0.06
C ASP A 80 -12.67 -8.80 1.37
N LYS A 81 -13.58 -8.16 2.10
CA LYS A 81 -13.30 -7.75 3.47
C LYS A 81 -13.01 -8.94 4.40
N PRO A 82 -13.78 -10.04 4.39
CA PRO A 82 -13.46 -11.18 5.26
C PRO A 82 -12.09 -11.78 4.96
N GLY A 83 -11.72 -11.92 3.68
CA GLY A 83 -10.41 -12.41 3.27
C GLY A 83 -9.28 -11.51 3.73
N TYR A 84 -9.45 -10.19 3.59
CA TYR A 84 -8.47 -9.21 4.06
C TYR A 84 -8.26 -9.34 5.58
N LEU A 85 -9.35 -9.37 6.35
CA LEU A 85 -9.27 -9.47 7.81
C LEU A 85 -8.58 -10.77 8.25
N ALA A 86 -8.85 -11.89 7.56
CA ALA A 86 -8.20 -13.16 7.85
C ALA A 86 -6.71 -13.19 7.49
N ALA A 87 -6.30 -12.38 6.50
CA ALA A 87 -4.93 -12.35 5.98
C ALA A 87 -4.05 -11.27 6.59
N ARG A 88 -4.53 -10.51 7.58
CA ARG A 88 -3.81 -9.33 8.11
C ARG A 88 -2.40 -9.64 8.59
N ALA A 89 -2.18 -10.79 9.22
CA ALA A 89 -0.84 -11.17 9.69
C ALA A 89 0.14 -11.36 8.53
N GLN A 90 -0.30 -12.03 7.47
CA GLN A 90 0.52 -12.24 6.26
C GLN A 90 0.77 -10.92 5.52
N ILE A 91 -0.25 -10.09 5.42
CA ILE A 91 -0.14 -8.76 4.79
C ILE A 91 0.85 -7.89 5.58
N GLY A 92 0.77 -7.91 6.91
CA GLY A 92 1.72 -7.17 7.75
C GLY A 92 3.16 -7.65 7.59
N LYS A 93 3.36 -8.95 7.40
CA LYS A 93 4.68 -9.52 7.13
C LYS A 93 5.24 -9.04 5.78
N ALA A 94 4.41 -9.09 4.73
CA ALA A 94 4.78 -8.59 3.41
C ALA A 94 5.09 -7.09 3.45
N TRP A 95 4.28 -6.31 4.17
CA TRP A 95 4.50 -4.88 4.35
C TRP A 95 5.88 -4.63 4.97
N ARG A 96 6.18 -5.28 6.08
CA ARG A 96 7.47 -5.09 6.76
C ARG A 96 8.65 -5.47 5.87
N ALA A 97 8.51 -6.51 5.06
CA ALA A 97 9.56 -6.94 4.14
C ALA A 97 9.84 -5.90 3.04
N LEU A 98 8.80 -5.22 2.54
CA LEU A 98 8.90 -4.29 1.42
C LEU A 98 9.04 -2.84 1.85
N MET A 99 8.34 -2.44 2.91
CA MET A 99 8.25 -1.05 3.36
C MET A 99 9.06 -0.79 4.64
N GLY A 100 9.51 -1.84 5.30
CA GLY A 100 10.18 -1.69 6.60
C GLY A 100 9.24 -1.13 7.65
N LYS A 101 9.69 -0.12 8.38
CA LYS A 101 8.90 0.54 9.43
C LYS A 101 8.23 1.82 8.92
N HIS A 102 8.15 2.01 7.62
CA HIS A 102 7.53 3.19 7.03
C HIS A 102 6.04 2.95 6.84
N PHE A 103 5.21 3.83 7.41
CA PHE A 103 3.77 3.81 7.28
C PHE A 103 3.29 5.15 6.72
N PRO A 104 2.81 5.20 5.48
CA PRO A 104 2.27 6.43 4.92
C PRO A 104 0.89 6.75 5.46
N ALA A 105 0.38 7.94 5.16
CA ALA A 105 -1.02 8.24 5.33
C ALA A 105 -1.81 7.29 4.45
N MET A 106 -2.74 6.51 5.02
CA MET A 106 -3.32 5.39 4.31
C MET A 106 -4.79 5.19 4.63
N SER A 107 -5.54 4.79 3.63
CA SER A 107 -6.93 4.37 3.77
C SER A 107 -7.10 3.01 3.11
N MET A 108 -7.84 2.11 3.77
CA MET A 108 -8.31 0.85 3.20
C MET A 108 -9.81 0.96 2.96
N ILE A 109 -10.24 0.75 1.73
CA ILE A 109 -11.63 0.90 1.31
C ILE A 109 -12.09 -0.42 0.70
N PHE A 110 -13.25 -0.90 1.15
CA PHE A 110 -13.86 -2.10 0.59
C PHE A 110 -14.91 -1.70 -0.43
N VAL A 111 -14.84 -2.31 -1.60
CA VAL A 111 -15.72 -2.04 -2.73
C VAL A 111 -16.36 -3.35 -3.19
N SER A 112 -17.44 -3.25 -3.97
CA SER A 112 -18.15 -4.44 -4.44
C SER A 112 -17.37 -5.18 -5.54
N ASP A 113 -16.57 -4.49 -6.34
CA ASP A 113 -15.82 -5.09 -7.43
C ASP A 113 -14.68 -4.19 -7.87
N LEU A 114 -13.71 -4.78 -8.58
CA LEU A 114 -12.59 -4.08 -9.19
C LEU A 114 -12.58 -4.39 -10.68
N LEU A 115 -11.98 -3.50 -11.48
CA LEU A 115 -11.93 -3.68 -12.93
C LEU A 115 -11.17 -4.98 -13.31
N ASP A 116 -10.02 -5.19 -12.66
CA ASP A 116 -9.16 -6.33 -12.91
C ASP A 116 -9.08 -7.20 -11.66
N ASP A 117 -9.49 -8.45 -11.77
CA ASP A 117 -9.35 -9.45 -10.72
C ASP A 117 -9.01 -10.81 -11.32
N PRO A 118 -8.56 -11.77 -10.50
CA PRO A 118 -8.21 -13.10 -10.97
C PRO A 118 -9.41 -13.88 -11.50
#